data_f09e417ec8f78ce97847ef9f32c7bb03
#
_entry.id   f09e417ec8f78ce97847ef9f32c7bb03
#
_cell.length_a   1.000
_cell.length_b   1.000
_cell.length_c   1.000
_cell.angle_alpha   90.00
_cell.angle_beta   90.00
_cell.angle_gamma   90.00
#
_symmetry.space_group_name_H-M   'P 1'
#
loop_
_entity.id
_entity.type
_entity.pdbx_description
1 polymer ?
#
loop_
_entity_poly.entity_id
_entity_poly.type
_entity_poly.pdbx_seq_one_letter_code
_entity_poly.pdbx_strand_id
1 'polypeptide(L)'
;MRVLFSDDLLQSLAAAPPARRKRYSDQVQRGLVFDLTSSGGYFGFRYSFGGQQRMLGLGRFGVVDLASVRQEVTELIHDLVDGHDPGVKRRAEASFLTLRQFYEEQYLPHVRTYKVSEATDANYFANHLLPFFGEAKMAEISRSEVSRFVSQKQAEGLKPSSINRYLMTLRHAFNVALEWDVPGVSRNPLQRYPLLKENNLLNRFLTGEEAERLKAALAESPNRELGAIVGFLLVTGARKTEVLEARWDQFDLERRQWRVPKAKSGYHRFIPISDGALAVLRAREALRAMEPSGRASPWVFPNPATGKPYVEIFNAWNTARRKAGLPDLRIHDLRHSFASSLVNGGTPLYEVQKLLGHSSIRTTERYAHLAPERLLGSMRISDAAFGKVAAPRAAAAQQLELFT
;
A
#
# COMPACT_ATOMS: atom_id res chain seq x y z
N MET A 1 0.14 28.33 52.15
CA MET A 1 -0.05 27.47 53.33
C MET A 1 0.42 26.06 53.00
N ARG A 2 1.18 25.39 53.86
CA ARG A 2 1.69 24.03 53.61
C ARG A 2 0.81 23.03 54.35
N VAL A 3 0.22 22.05 53.62
CA VAL A 3 -0.76 21.10 54.16
C VAL A 3 -0.51 19.72 53.57
N LEU A 4 -0.90 18.67 54.28
CA LEU A 4 -0.86 17.30 53.74
C LEU A 4 -2.04 17.14 52.79
N PHE A 5 -1.77 16.97 51.50
CA PHE A 5 -2.84 16.72 50.52
C PHE A 5 -3.42 15.32 50.70
N SER A 6 -4.72 15.25 50.79
CA SER A 6 -5.53 14.03 50.66
C SER A 6 -6.75 14.37 49.80
N ASP A 7 -7.36 13.36 49.20
CA ASP A 7 -8.54 13.58 48.34
C ASP A 7 -9.67 14.21 49.12
N ASP A 8 -9.90 13.80 50.38
CA ASP A 8 -10.94 14.40 51.26
C ASP A 8 -10.68 15.89 51.56
N LEU A 9 -9.42 16.24 51.85
CA LEU A 9 -9.05 17.64 52.06
C LEU A 9 -9.26 18.48 50.80
N LEU A 10 -8.80 17.99 49.65
CA LEU A 10 -8.91 18.70 48.38
C LEU A 10 -10.38 18.86 47.96
N GLN A 11 -11.20 17.84 48.21
CA GLN A 11 -12.65 17.88 47.96
C GLN A 11 -13.34 18.88 48.88
N SER A 12 -13.01 18.92 50.17
CA SER A 12 -13.56 19.90 51.10
C SER A 12 -13.18 21.34 50.77
N LEU A 13 -11.92 21.56 50.33
CA LEU A 13 -11.45 22.86 49.86
C LEU A 13 -12.18 23.29 48.57
N ALA A 14 -12.36 22.36 47.63
CA ALA A 14 -13.04 22.64 46.37
C ALA A 14 -14.55 22.92 46.55
N ALA A 15 -15.18 22.35 47.55
CA ALA A 15 -16.60 22.59 47.88
C ALA A 15 -16.87 24.00 48.39
N ALA A 16 -15.85 24.68 48.94
CA ALA A 16 -15.98 26.04 49.49
C ALA A 16 -14.96 26.99 48.81
N PRO A 17 -15.14 27.34 47.52
CA PRO A 17 -14.17 28.13 46.78
C PRO A 17 -14.04 29.55 47.36
N PRO A 18 -12.81 30.07 47.54
CA PRO A 18 -12.59 31.38 48.13
C PRO A 18 -12.84 32.50 47.12
N ALA A 19 -13.21 33.67 47.59
CA ALA A 19 -13.39 34.87 46.76
C ALA A 19 -12.06 35.34 46.07
N ARG A 20 -10.93 35.03 46.66
CA ARG A 20 -9.59 35.30 46.08
C ARG A 20 -8.78 34.04 46.02
N ARG A 21 -7.94 33.91 44.97
CA ARG A 21 -7.05 32.78 44.78
C ARG A 21 -6.27 32.45 46.05
N LYS A 22 -6.37 31.21 46.52
CA LYS A 22 -5.58 30.68 47.61
C LYS A 22 -4.67 29.55 47.08
N ARG A 23 -3.42 29.54 47.53
CA ARG A 23 -2.44 28.53 47.15
C ARG A 23 -2.06 27.69 48.36
N TYR A 24 -2.14 26.39 48.19
CA TYR A 24 -1.69 25.37 49.12
C TYR A 24 -0.50 24.65 48.55
N SER A 25 0.46 24.20 49.37
CA SER A 25 1.62 23.40 48.96
C SER A 25 1.57 22.07 49.69
N ASP A 26 1.83 20.99 48.96
CA ASP A 26 1.85 19.64 49.53
C ASP A 26 3.01 19.48 50.53
N GLN A 27 2.78 18.76 51.62
CA GLN A 27 3.82 18.39 52.59
C GLN A 27 4.64 17.20 52.12
N VAL A 28 4.05 16.26 51.35
CA VAL A 28 4.67 15.04 50.86
C VAL A 28 5.47 15.31 49.58
N GLN A 29 4.86 15.89 48.58
CA GLN A 29 5.51 16.09 47.28
C GLN A 29 6.06 17.52 47.15
N ARG A 30 7.38 17.67 47.23
CA ARG A 30 8.02 18.99 47.12
C ARG A 30 7.71 19.62 45.75
N GLY A 31 7.27 20.87 45.78
CA GLY A 31 6.94 21.64 44.57
C GLY A 31 5.51 21.48 44.11
N LEU A 32 4.77 20.47 44.56
CA LEU A 32 3.36 20.32 44.23
C LEU A 32 2.55 21.40 44.96
N VAL A 33 1.73 22.11 44.21
CA VAL A 33 0.82 23.14 44.72
C VAL A 33 -0.61 22.92 44.23
N PHE A 34 -1.54 23.35 45.02
CA PHE A 34 -2.96 23.37 44.70
C PHE A 34 -3.46 24.80 44.73
N ASP A 35 -3.84 25.34 43.60
CA ASP A 35 -4.40 26.67 43.45
C ASP A 35 -5.91 26.57 43.41
N LEU A 36 -6.55 27.13 44.43
CA LEU A 36 -8.00 27.20 44.54
C LEU A 36 -8.48 28.60 44.16
N THR A 37 -9.38 28.66 43.19
CA THR A 37 -10.00 29.87 42.66
C THR A 37 -11.51 29.76 42.73
N SER A 38 -12.25 30.83 42.44
CA SER A 38 -13.70 30.78 42.29
C SER A 38 -14.20 29.83 41.20
N SER A 39 -13.39 29.51 40.23
CA SER A 39 -13.70 28.58 39.11
C SER A 39 -13.28 27.14 39.37
N GLY A 40 -12.66 26.82 40.53
CA GLY A 40 -12.25 25.48 40.92
C GLY A 40 -10.79 25.36 41.35
N GLY A 41 -10.37 24.13 41.65
CA GLY A 41 -9.02 23.79 42.06
C GLY A 41 -8.17 23.33 40.91
N TYR A 42 -6.88 23.71 40.92
CA TYR A 42 -5.91 23.37 39.91
C TYR A 42 -4.60 22.93 40.54
N PHE A 43 -4.06 21.83 40.09
CA PHE A 43 -2.71 21.39 40.48
C PHE A 43 -1.65 22.10 39.64
N GLY A 44 -0.49 22.37 40.27
CA GLY A 44 0.68 22.94 39.61
C GLY A 44 1.96 22.49 40.28
N PHE A 45 3.05 22.54 39.50
CA PHE A 45 4.39 22.28 39.98
C PHE A 45 5.22 23.56 39.99
N ARG A 46 5.64 23.97 41.21
CA ARG A 46 6.53 25.11 41.40
C ARG A 46 7.97 24.63 41.57
N TYR A 47 8.86 25.10 40.70
CA TYR A 47 10.26 24.72 40.65
C TYR A 47 11.17 25.91 40.37
N SER A 48 12.46 25.74 40.53
CA SER A 48 13.51 26.70 40.17
C SER A 48 14.37 26.12 39.11
N PHE A 49 14.66 26.89 38.03
CA PHE A 49 15.57 26.52 36.96
C PHE A 49 16.37 27.72 36.50
N GLY A 50 17.71 27.60 36.46
CA GLY A 50 18.59 28.74 36.11
C GLY A 50 18.44 29.94 37.05
N GLY A 51 18.15 29.70 38.37
CA GLY A 51 17.94 30.75 39.37
C GLY A 51 16.58 31.42 39.30
N GLN A 52 15.72 31.03 38.37
CA GLN A 52 14.36 31.61 38.23
C GLN A 52 13.28 30.68 38.77
N GLN A 53 12.31 31.24 39.50
CA GLN A 53 11.11 30.51 39.94
C GLN A 53 10.13 30.37 38.80
N ARG A 54 9.69 29.14 38.54
CA ARG A 54 8.77 28.78 37.47
C ARG A 54 7.58 27.99 38.00
N MET A 55 6.48 28.00 37.25
CA MET A 55 5.26 27.27 37.55
C MET A 55 4.78 26.52 36.32
N LEU A 56 4.49 25.24 36.47
CA LEU A 56 3.89 24.40 35.46
C LEU A 56 2.51 23.94 35.92
N GLY A 57 1.47 24.12 35.09
CA GLY A 57 0.13 23.61 35.36
C GLY A 57 0.08 22.10 35.13
N LEU A 58 -0.50 21.33 36.05
CA LEU A 58 -0.60 19.87 35.98
C LEU A 58 -2.01 19.35 35.66
N GLY A 59 -3.03 20.20 35.88
CA GLY A 59 -4.40 19.85 35.56
C GLY A 59 -5.41 20.34 36.57
N ARG A 60 -6.69 20.16 36.24
CA ARG A 60 -7.82 20.54 37.08
C ARG A 60 -8.18 19.42 38.05
N PHE A 61 -8.41 19.74 39.31
CA PHE A 61 -8.96 18.82 40.32
C PHE A 61 -10.31 18.26 39.84
N GLY A 62 -10.51 16.96 39.98
CA GLY A 62 -11.69 16.25 39.49
C GLY A 62 -11.53 15.73 38.00
N VAL A 63 -10.50 16.19 37.29
CA VAL A 63 -10.08 15.63 35.97
C VAL A 63 -8.85 14.78 36.16
N VAL A 64 -7.91 15.22 37.00
CA VAL A 64 -6.72 14.46 37.38
C VAL A 64 -6.79 14.13 38.87
N ASP A 65 -6.35 12.94 39.27
CA ASP A 65 -6.30 12.50 40.66
C ASP A 65 -4.94 12.85 41.32
N LEU A 66 -4.92 12.89 42.65
CA LEU A 66 -3.76 13.29 43.42
C LEU A 66 -2.55 12.33 43.25
N ALA A 67 -2.80 11.02 43.09
CA ALA A 67 -1.75 10.03 42.96
C ALA A 67 -1.00 10.20 41.63
N SER A 68 -1.74 10.34 40.54
CA SER A 68 -1.21 10.61 39.19
C SER A 68 -0.40 11.92 39.16
N VAL A 69 -0.91 12.97 39.77
CA VAL A 69 -0.21 14.27 39.86
C VAL A 69 1.09 14.17 40.68
N ARG A 70 1.13 13.41 41.77
CA ARG A 70 2.36 13.17 42.52
C ARG A 70 3.39 12.40 41.71
N GLN A 71 2.96 11.39 40.95
CA GLN A 71 3.83 10.66 40.05
C GLN A 71 4.41 11.59 38.98
N GLU A 72 3.57 12.38 38.32
CA GLU A 72 4.01 13.35 37.32
C GLU A 72 5.04 14.33 37.89
N VAL A 73 4.81 14.88 39.11
CA VAL A 73 5.80 15.76 39.76
C VAL A 73 7.11 15.06 40.04
N THR A 74 7.10 13.76 40.36
CA THR A 74 8.33 12.99 40.56
C THR A 74 9.14 12.90 39.25
N GLU A 75 8.47 12.64 38.12
CA GLU A 75 9.11 12.60 36.79
C GLU A 75 9.68 13.98 36.41
N LEU A 76 8.95 15.05 36.66
CA LEU A 76 9.42 16.44 36.42
C LEU A 76 10.63 16.81 37.31
N ILE A 77 10.72 16.26 38.52
CA ILE A 77 11.89 16.44 39.40
C ILE A 77 13.12 15.69 38.82
N HIS A 78 12.94 14.50 38.26
CA HIS A 78 14.02 13.79 37.56
C HIS A 78 14.54 14.62 36.36
N ASP A 79 13.64 15.18 35.54
CA ASP A 79 14.05 16.07 34.43
C ASP A 79 14.90 17.26 34.95
N LEU A 80 14.52 17.86 36.10
CA LEU A 80 15.29 18.94 36.73
C LEU A 80 16.69 18.50 37.19
N VAL A 81 16.78 17.31 37.81
CA VAL A 81 18.06 16.72 38.26
C VAL A 81 18.98 16.45 37.08
N ASP A 82 18.41 16.02 35.94
CA ASP A 82 19.13 15.80 34.69
C ASP A 82 19.50 17.12 33.96
N GLY A 83 19.18 18.27 34.54
CA GLY A 83 19.53 19.58 33.97
C GLY A 83 18.56 20.05 32.88
N HIS A 84 17.40 19.45 32.74
CA HIS A 84 16.39 19.83 31.78
C HIS A 84 15.27 20.67 32.42
N ASP A 85 14.83 21.74 31.72
CA ASP A 85 13.69 22.54 32.15
C ASP A 85 12.36 21.86 31.73
N PRO A 86 11.56 21.35 32.68
CA PRO A 86 10.29 20.68 32.34
C PRO A 86 9.31 21.59 31.60
N GLY A 87 9.34 22.88 31.87
CA GLY A 87 8.45 23.84 31.23
C GLY A 87 8.82 24.12 29.78
N VAL A 88 10.10 24.02 29.41
CA VAL A 88 10.56 24.12 28.00
C VAL A 88 10.22 22.83 27.27
N LYS A 89 10.54 21.68 27.87
CA LYS A 89 10.21 20.37 27.33
C LYS A 89 8.71 20.24 27.03
N ARG A 90 7.85 20.55 27.98
CA ARG A 90 6.39 20.47 27.82
C ARG A 90 5.84 21.44 26.75
N ARG A 91 6.43 22.64 26.62
CA ARG A 91 6.07 23.58 25.53
C ARG A 91 6.52 23.07 24.16
N ALA A 92 7.70 22.52 24.08
CA ALA A 92 8.19 21.89 22.85
C ALA A 92 7.30 20.71 22.46
N GLU A 93 6.99 19.82 23.40
CA GLU A 93 6.08 18.69 23.18
C GLU A 93 4.64 19.13 22.81
N ALA A 94 4.17 20.25 23.37
CA ALA A 94 2.87 20.83 23.00
C ALA A 94 2.84 21.34 21.56
N SER A 95 3.99 21.70 21.00
CA SER A 95 4.13 22.15 19.61
C SER A 95 4.30 21.03 18.59
N PHE A 96 4.42 19.75 19.04
CA PHE A 96 4.56 18.63 18.13
C PHE A 96 3.30 18.45 17.28
N LEU A 97 3.50 18.30 15.98
CA LEU A 97 2.39 18.13 15.04
C LEU A 97 1.65 16.81 15.27
N THR A 98 0.33 16.87 15.16
CA THR A 98 -0.47 15.65 14.98
C THR A 98 -0.24 15.06 13.59
N LEU A 99 -0.57 13.77 13.42
CA LEU A 99 -0.50 13.16 12.08
C LEU A 99 -1.38 13.90 11.07
N ARG A 100 -2.54 14.39 11.50
CA ARG A 100 -3.44 15.18 10.65
C ARG A 100 -2.78 16.49 10.18
N GLN A 101 -2.24 17.27 11.11
CA GLN A 101 -1.56 18.54 10.79
C GLN A 101 -0.39 18.30 9.85
N PHE A 102 0.48 17.33 10.15
CA PHE A 102 1.58 16.97 9.27
C PHE A 102 1.11 16.54 7.88
N TYR A 103 0.06 15.71 7.81
CA TYR A 103 -0.50 15.24 6.54
C TYR A 103 -1.03 16.40 5.70
N GLU A 104 -1.87 17.26 6.28
CA GLU A 104 -2.58 18.31 5.55
C GLU A 104 -1.66 19.46 5.16
N GLU A 105 -0.77 19.89 6.07
CA GLU A 105 0.05 21.07 5.89
C GLU A 105 1.36 20.81 5.14
N GLN A 106 1.93 19.62 5.27
CA GLN A 106 3.26 19.30 4.76
C GLN A 106 3.28 18.12 3.78
N TYR A 107 2.80 16.95 4.18
CA TYR A 107 2.94 15.73 3.41
C TYR A 107 2.13 15.74 2.11
N LEU A 108 0.84 16.07 2.17
CA LEU A 108 -0.03 16.07 0.99
C LEU A 108 0.42 17.06 -0.09
N PRO A 109 0.75 18.32 0.23
CA PRO A 109 1.32 19.24 -0.76
C PRO A 109 2.60 18.71 -1.40
N HIS A 110 3.49 18.09 -0.61
CA HIS A 110 4.73 17.52 -1.11
C HIS A 110 4.51 16.36 -2.08
N VAL A 111 3.72 15.36 -1.70
CA VAL A 111 3.53 14.17 -2.56
C VAL A 111 2.80 14.49 -3.86
N ARG A 112 2.00 15.56 -3.90
CA ARG A 112 1.38 16.08 -5.12
C ARG A 112 2.37 16.54 -6.19
N THR A 113 3.57 16.93 -5.81
CA THR A 113 4.58 17.43 -6.78
C THR A 113 5.20 16.31 -7.61
N TYR A 114 5.22 15.07 -7.14
CA TYR A 114 5.93 13.98 -7.82
C TYR A 114 5.16 12.65 -7.91
N LYS A 115 4.16 12.43 -7.04
CA LYS A 115 3.52 11.12 -6.93
C LYS A 115 2.26 11.03 -7.79
N VAL A 116 2.32 10.25 -8.87
CA VAL A 116 1.17 10.01 -9.78
C VAL A 116 -0.04 9.38 -9.07
N SER A 117 0.19 8.65 -7.98
CA SER A 117 -0.87 7.96 -7.21
C SER A 117 -1.26 8.70 -5.93
N GLU A 118 -1.09 10.01 -5.87
CA GLU A 118 -1.38 10.81 -4.67
C GLU A 118 -2.86 10.67 -4.23
N ALA A 119 -3.79 10.62 -5.17
CA ALA A 119 -5.22 10.42 -4.87
C ALA A 119 -5.50 9.10 -4.14
N THR A 120 -4.72 8.04 -4.42
CA THR A 120 -4.81 6.76 -3.70
C THR A 120 -4.32 6.91 -2.27
N ASP A 121 -3.20 7.59 -2.06
CA ASP A 121 -2.68 7.86 -0.72
C ASP A 121 -3.65 8.73 0.07
N ALA A 122 -4.20 9.79 -0.56
CA ALA A 122 -5.21 10.65 0.05
C ALA A 122 -6.43 9.84 0.53
N ASN A 123 -6.89 8.90 -0.28
CA ASN A 123 -7.97 7.99 0.10
C ASN A 123 -7.59 7.12 1.31
N TYR A 124 -6.37 6.57 1.35
CA TYR A 124 -5.91 5.77 2.49
C TYR A 124 -5.79 6.61 3.77
N PHE A 125 -5.31 7.84 3.67
CA PHE A 125 -5.28 8.75 4.80
C PHE A 125 -6.69 9.08 5.28
N ALA A 126 -7.57 9.57 4.40
CA ALA A 126 -8.90 10.02 4.78
C ALA A 126 -9.76 8.92 5.41
N ASN A 127 -9.74 7.70 4.85
CA ASN A 127 -10.65 6.64 5.24
C ASN A 127 -10.09 5.65 6.28
N HIS A 128 -8.76 5.61 6.46
CA HIS A 128 -8.14 4.57 7.31
C HIS A 128 -7.13 5.10 8.31
N LEU A 129 -6.21 5.98 7.90
CA LEU A 129 -5.11 6.42 8.75
C LEU A 129 -5.50 7.58 9.68
N LEU A 130 -6.12 8.63 9.15
CA LEU A 130 -6.54 9.79 9.96
C LEU A 130 -7.66 9.46 10.95
N PRO A 131 -8.65 8.59 10.65
CA PRO A 131 -9.62 8.18 11.66
C PRO A 131 -9.03 7.48 12.88
N PHE A 132 -7.86 6.85 12.74
CA PHE A 132 -7.19 6.13 13.83
C PHE A 132 -6.06 6.94 14.47
N PHE A 133 -5.19 7.54 13.68
CA PHE A 133 -3.97 8.21 14.13
C PHE A 133 -4.04 9.74 14.07
N GLY A 134 -5.08 10.33 13.44
CA GLY A 134 -5.07 11.72 13.03
C GLY A 134 -4.82 12.69 14.16
N GLU A 135 -5.42 12.46 15.34
CA GLU A 135 -5.30 13.33 16.50
C GLU A 135 -4.09 13.02 17.39
N ALA A 136 -3.41 11.90 17.12
CA ALA A 136 -2.19 11.55 17.84
C ALA A 136 -1.02 12.39 17.34
N LYS A 137 -0.19 12.88 18.25
CA LYS A 137 1.08 13.50 17.87
C LYS A 137 1.99 12.49 17.23
N MET A 138 2.66 12.87 16.16
CA MET A 138 3.58 11.96 15.43
C MET A 138 4.67 11.39 16.35
N ALA A 139 5.14 12.18 17.31
CA ALA A 139 6.11 11.76 18.33
C ALA A 139 5.61 10.60 19.21
N GLU A 140 4.31 10.50 19.42
CA GLU A 140 3.67 9.53 20.31
C GLU A 140 3.26 8.24 19.59
N ILE A 141 3.16 8.27 18.24
CA ILE A 141 2.76 7.09 17.47
C ILE A 141 3.84 6.01 17.59
N SER A 142 3.54 5.01 18.39
CA SER A 142 4.43 3.91 18.72
C SER A 142 4.18 2.66 17.86
N ARG A 143 5.11 1.70 17.94
CA ARG A 143 4.96 0.39 17.29
C ARG A 143 3.77 -0.41 17.82
N SER A 144 3.43 -0.24 19.11
CA SER A 144 2.26 -0.88 19.73
C SER A 144 0.95 -0.32 19.16
N GLU A 145 0.88 0.98 18.88
CA GLU A 145 -0.29 1.59 18.25
C GLU A 145 -0.45 1.14 16.79
N VAL A 146 0.66 1.01 16.06
CA VAL A 146 0.62 0.40 14.72
C VAL A 146 0.08 -1.03 14.79
N SER A 147 0.49 -1.83 15.79
CA SER A 147 -0.03 -3.18 15.97
C SER A 147 -1.52 -3.18 16.32
N ARG A 148 -1.98 -2.24 17.15
CA ARG A 148 -3.40 -2.06 17.48
C ARG A 148 -4.23 -1.70 16.24
N PHE A 149 -3.73 -0.79 15.40
CA PHE A 149 -4.34 -0.48 14.11
C PHE A 149 -4.47 -1.72 13.21
N VAL A 150 -3.40 -2.51 13.07
CA VAL A 150 -3.42 -3.75 12.27
C VAL A 150 -4.48 -4.71 12.79
N SER A 151 -4.54 -4.96 14.11
CA SER A 151 -5.52 -5.86 14.72
C SER A 151 -6.96 -5.37 14.49
N GLN A 152 -7.19 -4.06 14.61
CA GLN A 152 -8.50 -3.48 14.32
C GLN A 152 -8.90 -3.68 12.85
N LYS A 153 -7.99 -3.40 11.89
CA LYS A 153 -8.29 -3.57 10.46
C LYS A 153 -8.50 -5.03 10.06
N GLN A 154 -7.83 -5.97 10.74
CA GLN A 154 -8.11 -7.39 10.59
C GLN A 154 -9.49 -7.77 11.14
N ALA A 155 -9.89 -7.25 12.30
CA ALA A 155 -11.22 -7.45 12.87
C ALA A 155 -12.34 -6.87 11.99
N GLU A 156 -12.08 -5.77 11.29
CA GLU A 156 -12.97 -5.18 10.26
C GLU A 156 -13.05 -6.06 8.98
N GLY A 157 -12.31 -7.18 8.89
CA GLY A 157 -12.33 -8.10 7.76
C GLY A 157 -11.51 -7.66 6.55
N LEU A 158 -10.62 -6.68 6.68
CA LEU A 158 -9.78 -6.23 5.58
C LEU A 158 -8.72 -7.27 5.20
N LYS A 159 -8.45 -7.37 3.90
CA LYS A 159 -7.40 -8.27 3.38
C LYS A 159 -6.00 -7.82 3.80
N PRO A 160 -5.07 -8.75 4.08
CA PRO A 160 -3.68 -8.44 4.40
C PRO A 160 -3.02 -7.46 3.43
N SER A 161 -3.28 -7.60 2.14
CA SER A 161 -2.73 -6.72 1.10
C SER A 161 -3.21 -5.27 1.22
N SER A 162 -4.46 -5.03 1.64
CA SER A 162 -4.99 -3.69 1.89
C SER A 162 -4.33 -3.06 3.10
N ILE A 163 -4.25 -3.80 4.22
CA ILE A 163 -3.60 -3.34 5.45
C ILE A 163 -2.12 -3.01 5.19
N ASN A 164 -1.40 -3.87 4.45
CA ASN A 164 -0.01 -3.64 4.08
C ASN A 164 0.18 -2.33 3.29
N ARG A 165 -0.77 -1.98 2.41
CA ARG A 165 -0.72 -0.71 1.68
C ARG A 165 -0.86 0.50 2.61
N TYR A 166 -1.76 0.44 3.58
CA TYR A 166 -1.89 1.49 4.60
C TYR A 166 -0.60 1.65 5.41
N LEU A 167 -0.01 0.52 5.84
CA LEU A 167 1.26 0.54 6.56
C LEU A 167 2.41 1.12 5.72
N MET A 168 2.47 0.78 4.42
CA MET A 168 3.49 1.34 3.52
C MET A 168 3.30 2.84 3.31
N THR A 169 2.06 3.32 3.20
CA THR A 169 1.76 4.74 3.08
C THR A 169 2.12 5.49 4.35
N LEU A 170 1.77 4.97 5.54
CA LEU A 170 2.16 5.55 6.82
C LEU A 170 3.68 5.54 7.01
N ARG A 171 4.35 4.44 6.64
CA ARG A 171 5.83 4.34 6.67
C ARG A 171 6.47 5.44 5.82
N HIS A 172 5.94 5.67 4.63
CA HIS A 172 6.44 6.73 3.76
C HIS A 172 6.28 8.12 4.37
N ALA A 173 5.12 8.40 4.99
CA ALA A 173 4.88 9.66 5.68
C ALA A 173 5.89 9.90 6.83
N PHE A 174 6.17 8.88 7.65
CA PHE A 174 7.20 8.98 8.69
C PHE A 174 8.61 9.13 8.15
N ASN A 175 8.93 8.53 7.00
CA ASN A 175 10.24 8.75 6.37
C ASN A 175 10.41 10.20 5.90
N VAL A 176 9.35 10.79 5.31
CA VAL A 176 9.35 12.21 4.94
C VAL A 176 9.47 13.11 6.17
N ALA A 177 8.77 12.78 7.26
CA ALA A 177 8.86 13.54 8.50
C ALA A 177 10.27 13.50 9.11
N LEU A 178 10.97 12.37 9.01
CA LEU A 178 12.36 12.23 9.44
C LEU A 178 13.33 13.00 8.53
N GLU A 179 13.12 12.93 7.21
CA GLU A 179 13.93 13.67 6.23
C GLU A 179 13.81 15.19 6.42
N TRP A 180 12.69 15.67 6.92
CA TRP A 180 12.42 17.08 7.16
C TRP A 180 12.64 17.52 8.61
N ASP A 181 13.22 16.68 9.43
CA ASP A 181 13.50 16.95 10.83
C ASP A 181 12.26 17.47 11.60
N VAL A 182 11.08 16.88 11.34
CA VAL A 182 9.82 17.29 11.99
C VAL A 182 9.98 17.17 13.51
N PRO A 183 9.73 18.26 14.28
CA PRO A 183 9.95 18.26 15.71
C PRO A 183 9.24 17.12 16.45
N GLY A 184 9.98 16.41 17.29
CA GLY A 184 9.51 15.27 18.07
C GLY A 184 9.54 13.92 17.32
N VAL A 185 9.77 13.89 16.01
CA VAL A 185 9.87 12.65 15.23
C VAL A 185 11.33 12.21 15.15
N SER A 186 11.76 11.34 16.04
CA SER A 186 13.14 10.83 16.09
C SER A 186 13.31 9.46 15.42
N ARG A 187 12.22 8.75 15.14
CA ARG A 187 12.24 7.41 14.53
C ARG A 187 10.94 7.13 13.78
N ASN A 188 11.03 6.22 12.80
CA ASN A 188 9.84 5.70 12.13
C ASN A 188 9.34 4.45 12.89
N PRO A 189 8.12 4.45 13.47
CA PRO A 189 7.57 3.29 14.19
C PRO A 189 7.38 2.06 13.30
N LEU A 190 7.28 2.26 11.97
CA LEU A 190 7.17 1.18 10.99
C LEU A 190 8.52 0.73 10.43
N GLN A 191 9.64 1.26 10.91
CA GLN A 191 10.97 0.79 10.48
C GLN A 191 11.12 -0.70 10.84
N ARG A 192 11.38 -1.56 9.83
CA ARG A 192 11.43 -3.02 10.00
C ARG A 192 10.16 -3.64 10.61
N TYR A 193 9.01 -2.94 10.54
CA TYR A 193 7.74 -3.54 10.95
C TYR A 193 7.37 -4.64 9.94
N PRO A 194 7.05 -5.87 10.39
CA PRO A 194 6.72 -6.97 9.49
C PRO A 194 5.38 -6.69 8.79
N LEU A 195 5.37 -6.85 7.49
CA LEU A 195 4.12 -6.84 6.74
C LEU A 195 3.39 -8.17 6.93
N LEU A 196 2.06 -8.14 6.82
CA LEU A 196 1.23 -9.32 6.88
C LEU A 196 1.52 -10.22 5.67
N LYS A 197 1.51 -11.54 5.90
CA LYS A 197 1.70 -12.51 4.83
C LYS A 197 0.53 -12.42 3.85
N GLU A 198 0.84 -12.14 2.59
CA GLU A 198 -0.15 -12.07 1.51
C GLU A 198 -0.16 -13.40 0.76
N ASN A 199 -1.34 -14.00 0.63
CA ASN A 199 -1.52 -15.16 -0.24
C ASN A 199 -2.07 -14.67 -1.59
N ASN A 200 -1.17 -14.17 -2.45
CA ASN A 200 -1.52 -13.58 -3.75
C ASN A 200 -1.30 -14.54 -4.93
N LEU A 201 -1.16 -15.84 -4.66
CA LEU A 201 -1.00 -16.86 -5.70
C LEU A 201 -2.34 -17.09 -6.42
N LEU A 202 -2.79 -16.11 -7.18
CA LEU A 202 -3.90 -16.27 -8.11
C LEU A 202 -3.32 -16.79 -9.45
N ASN A 203 -3.31 -18.10 -9.60
CA ASN A 203 -2.90 -18.79 -10.84
C ASN A 203 -4.10 -18.95 -11.80
N ARG A 204 -4.94 -17.88 -11.91
CA ARG A 204 -6.10 -17.92 -12.80
C ARG A 204 -5.68 -17.54 -14.21
N PHE A 205 -5.82 -18.47 -15.13
CA PHE A 205 -5.70 -18.27 -16.57
C PHE A 205 -6.80 -19.01 -17.29
N LEU A 206 -7.13 -18.59 -18.50
CA LEU A 206 -8.17 -19.20 -19.32
C LEU A 206 -7.69 -20.54 -19.88
N THR A 207 -8.55 -21.54 -19.79
CA THR A 207 -8.42 -22.78 -20.61
C THR A 207 -8.94 -22.52 -22.02
N GLY A 208 -8.67 -23.42 -22.95
CA GLY A 208 -9.18 -23.33 -24.33
C GLY A 208 -10.70 -23.30 -24.38
N GLU A 209 -11.38 -24.17 -23.62
CA GLU A 209 -12.83 -24.21 -23.52
C GLU A 209 -13.44 -22.95 -22.94
N GLU A 210 -12.80 -22.39 -21.91
CA GLU A 210 -13.22 -21.13 -21.29
C GLU A 210 -13.06 -19.95 -22.27
N ALA A 211 -11.99 -19.95 -23.06
CA ALA A 211 -11.76 -18.95 -24.08
C ALA A 211 -12.85 -18.96 -25.16
N GLU A 212 -13.31 -20.14 -25.59
CA GLU A 212 -14.41 -20.24 -26.58
C GLU A 212 -15.73 -19.80 -25.97
N ARG A 213 -16.06 -20.16 -24.72
CA ARG A 213 -17.25 -19.66 -24.05
C ARG A 213 -17.22 -18.13 -23.88
N LEU A 214 -16.06 -17.60 -23.53
CA LEU A 214 -15.88 -16.13 -23.41
C LEU A 214 -16.08 -15.44 -24.76
N LYS A 215 -15.52 -15.96 -25.84
CA LYS A 215 -15.65 -15.44 -27.20
C LYS A 215 -17.11 -15.41 -27.65
N ALA A 216 -17.88 -16.48 -27.41
CA ALA A 216 -19.31 -16.52 -27.71
C ALA A 216 -20.08 -15.45 -26.93
N ALA A 217 -19.81 -15.29 -25.63
CA ALA A 217 -20.46 -14.28 -24.79
C ALA A 217 -20.10 -12.85 -25.20
N LEU A 218 -18.86 -12.62 -25.67
CA LEU A 218 -18.41 -11.31 -26.18
C LEU A 218 -19.08 -10.95 -27.50
N ALA A 219 -19.34 -11.91 -28.38
CA ALA A 219 -20.05 -11.68 -29.64
C ALA A 219 -21.48 -11.17 -29.43
N GLU A 220 -22.12 -11.55 -28.31
CA GLU A 220 -23.45 -11.13 -27.93
C GLU A 220 -23.49 -9.87 -27.05
N SER A 221 -22.32 -9.25 -26.81
CA SER A 221 -22.23 -8.05 -25.95
C SER A 221 -22.89 -6.85 -26.62
N PRO A 222 -23.73 -6.07 -25.91
CA PRO A 222 -24.22 -4.79 -26.40
C PRO A 222 -23.11 -3.79 -26.72
N ASN A 223 -21.97 -3.89 -26.04
CA ASN A 223 -20.79 -3.12 -26.36
C ASN A 223 -20.01 -3.82 -27.49
N ARG A 224 -20.22 -3.35 -28.72
CA ARG A 224 -19.58 -3.91 -29.93
C ARG A 224 -18.05 -3.84 -29.92
N GLU A 225 -17.47 -2.92 -29.15
CA GLU A 225 -16.01 -2.76 -29.01
C GLU A 225 -15.40 -3.79 -28.06
N LEU A 226 -16.20 -4.34 -27.13
CA LEU A 226 -15.68 -5.19 -26.05
C LEU A 226 -14.96 -6.43 -26.58
N GLY A 227 -15.51 -7.07 -27.61
CA GLY A 227 -14.92 -8.27 -28.22
C GLY A 227 -13.53 -7.99 -28.81
N ALA A 228 -13.40 -6.87 -29.55
CA ALA A 228 -12.13 -6.43 -30.11
C ALA A 228 -11.11 -6.05 -29.03
N ILE A 229 -11.51 -5.33 -28.01
CA ILE A 229 -10.66 -4.93 -26.86
C ILE A 229 -10.15 -6.17 -26.13
N VAL A 230 -11.05 -7.10 -25.78
CA VAL A 230 -10.68 -8.33 -25.05
C VAL A 230 -9.81 -9.25 -25.90
N GLY A 231 -10.15 -9.42 -27.18
CA GLY A 231 -9.32 -10.17 -28.13
C GLY A 231 -7.91 -9.59 -28.23
N PHE A 232 -7.80 -8.26 -28.34
CA PHE A 232 -6.50 -7.61 -28.44
C PHE A 232 -5.68 -7.72 -27.14
N LEU A 233 -6.33 -7.66 -25.97
CA LEU A 233 -5.70 -7.92 -24.67
C LEU A 233 -5.13 -9.35 -24.57
N LEU A 234 -5.88 -10.36 -25.07
CA LEU A 234 -5.47 -11.75 -25.04
C LEU A 234 -4.28 -12.05 -25.96
N VAL A 235 -4.20 -11.42 -27.13
CA VAL A 235 -3.12 -11.70 -28.10
C VAL A 235 -1.89 -10.82 -27.94
N THR A 236 -1.94 -9.77 -27.11
CA THR A 236 -0.81 -8.86 -26.86
C THR A 236 -0.28 -8.93 -25.43
N GLY A 237 -1.09 -9.41 -24.49
CA GLY A 237 -0.77 -9.36 -23.06
C GLY A 237 -0.58 -7.93 -22.51
N ALA A 238 -1.02 -6.91 -23.23
CA ALA A 238 -0.91 -5.51 -22.81
C ALA A 238 -1.75 -5.20 -21.55
N ARG A 239 -1.47 -4.08 -20.89
CA ARG A 239 -2.33 -3.64 -19.77
C ARG A 239 -3.63 -3.07 -20.31
N LYS A 240 -4.73 -3.22 -19.55
CA LYS A 240 -6.05 -2.70 -19.92
C LYS A 240 -5.98 -1.24 -20.39
N THR A 241 -5.38 -0.37 -19.61
CA THR A 241 -5.27 1.06 -19.93
C THR A 241 -4.44 1.31 -21.20
N GLU A 242 -3.39 0.55 -21.45
CA GLU A 242 -2.59 0.66 -22.68
C GLU A 242 -3.42 0.35 -23.93
N VAL A 243 -4.31 -0.65 -23.86
CA VAL A 243 -5.20 -0.99 -24.97
C VAL A 243 -6.31 0.03 -25.13
N LEU A 244 -6.94 0.47 -24.02
CA LEU A 244 -8.00 1.48 -24.10
C LEU A 244 -7.51 2.83 -24.64
N GLU A 245 -6.24 3.18 -24.38
CA GLU A 245 -5.59 4.41 -24.80
C GLU A 245 -4.69 4.21 -26.05
N ALA A 246 -4.86 3.10 -26.77
CA ALA A 246 -4.07 2.82 -27.96
C ALA A 246 -4.45 3.77 -29.11
N ARG A 247 -3.44 4.39 -29.72
CA ARG A 247 -3.58 5.33 -30.84
C ARG A 247 -2.97 4.75 -32.11
N TRP A 248 -3.53 5.09 -33.24
CA TRP A 248 -3.04 4.63 -34.54
C TRP A 248 -1.59 5.03 -34.84
N ASP A 249 -1.16 6.22 -34.39
CA ASP A 249 0.22 6.72 -34.55
C ASP A 249 1.29 5.95 -33.75
N GLN A 250 0.86 5.02 -32.91
CA GLN A 250 1.74 4.13 -32.14
C GLN A 250 2.05 2.83 -32.85
N PHE A 251 1.38 2.52 -33.96
CA PHE A 251 1.48 1.25 -34.67
C PHE A 251 2.28 1.39 -35.96
N ASP A 252 3.31 0.59 -36.10
CA ASP A 252 4.00 0.33 -37.37
C ASP A 252 3.56 -1.06 -37.85
N LEU A 253 2.56 -1.07 -38.74
CA LEU A 253 1.98 -2.32 -39.25
C LEU A 253 2.90 -3.04 -40.22
N GLU A 254 3.82 -2.32 -40.92
CA GLU A 254 4.80 -2.91 -41.83
C GLU A 254 5.88 -3.66 -41.04
N ARG A 255 6.41 -3.05 -39.99
CA ARG A 255 7.37 -3.67 -39.06
C ARG A 255 6.73 -4.55 -38.02
N ARG A 256 5.40 -4.61 -37.99
CA ARG A 256 4.61 -5.36 -36.99
C ARG A 256 5.01 -5.02 -35.55
N GLN A 257 5.04 -3.74 -35.24
CA GLN A 257 5.40 -3.24 -33.92
C GLN A 257 4.36 -2.24 -33.39
N TRP A 258 4.04 -2.39 -32.13
CA TRP A 258 3.27 -1.41 -31.35
C TRP A 258 4.18 -0.75 -30.34
N ARG A 259 4.42 0.54 -30.48
CA ARG A 259 5.15 1.36 -29.53
C ARG A 259 4.21 1.80 -28.41
N VAL A 260 4.20 1.07 -27.28
CA VAL A 260 3.47 1.46 -26.07
C VAL A 260 4.18 2.63 -25.42
N PRO A 261 3.53 3.80 -25.27
CA PRO A 261 4.14 4.98 -24.71
C PRO A 261 4.48 4.74 -23.22
N LYS A 262 5.26 5.66 -22.65
CA LYS A 262 5.76 5.60 -21.28
C LYS A 262 4.72 5.11 -20.29
N ALA A 263 4.91 3.90 -19.78
CA ALA A 263 4.25 3.46 -18.56
C ALA A 263 4.86 4.17 -17.34
N LYS A 264 4.30 4.00 -16.15
CA LYS A 264 4.82 4.53 -14.86
C LYS A 264 6.33 4.27 -14.62
N SER A 265 6.94 3.33 -15.37
CA SER A 265 8.36 2.98 -15.31
C SER A 265 9.30 3.94 -16.08
N GLY A 266 8.77 4.92 -16.79
CA GLY A 266 9.58 5.92 -17.51
C GLY A 266 10.09 5.48 -18.89
N TYR A 267 9.96 4.22 -19.28
CA TYR A 267 10.44 3.69 -20.56
C TYR A 267 9.30 3.26 -21.47
N HIS A 268 9.38 3.58 -22.76
CA HIS A 268 8.54 3.01 -23.80
C HIS A 268 8.96 1.56 -24.07
N ARG A 269 8.04 0.72 -24.48
CA ARG A 269 8.35 -0.64 -24.95
C ARG A 269 7.67 -0.92 -26.27
N PHE A 270 8.23 -1.87 -27.00
CA PHE A 270 7.63 -2.37 -28.23
C PHE A 270 6.98 -3.73 -27.97
N ILE A 271 5.76 -3.90 -28.44
CA ILE A 271 5.05 -5.18 -28.47
C ILE A 271 5.00 -5.64 -29.92
N PRO A 272 5.51 -6.84 -30.26
CA PRO A 272 5.35 -7.43 -31.57
C PRO A 272 3.87 -7.67 -31.87
N ILE A 273 3.45 -7.37 -33.11
CA ILE A 273 2.09 -7.57 -33.58
C ILE A 273 2.00 -8.96 -34.23
N SER A 274 1.38 -9.90 -33.53
CA SER A 274 1.07 -11.24 -34.04
C SER A 274 -0.01 -11.17 -35.15
N ASP A 275 -0.21 -12.25 -35.89
CA ASP A 275 -1.26 -12.31 -36.92
C ASP A 275 -2.65 -12.07 -36.34
N GLY A 276 -2.91 -12.60 -35.14
CA GLY A 276 -4.17 -12.35 -34.43
C GLY A 276 -4.34 -10.89 -34.03
N ALA A 277 -3.30 -10.21 -33.55
CA ALA A 277 -3.35 -8.78 -33.25
C ALA A 277 -3.50 -7.94 -34.52
N LEU A 278 -2.81 -8.31 -35.61
CA LEU A 278 -2.92 -7.65 -36.89
C LEU A 278 -4.34 -7.77 -37.49
N ALA A 279 -4.97 -8.93 -37.37
CA ALA A 279 -6.35 -9.12 -37.82
C ALA A 279 -7.32 -8.19 -37.10
N VAL A 280 -7.18 -8.02 -35.77
CA VAL A 280 -7.99 -7.06 -35.02
C VAL A 280 -7.74 -5.64 -35.49
N LEU A 281 -6.48 -5.24 -35.67
CA LEU A 281 -6.13 -3.88 -36.12
C LEU A 281 -6.67 -3.58 -37.52
N ARG A 282 -6.55 -4.51 -38.48
CA ARG A 282 -7.09 -4.35 -39.83
C ARG A 282 -8.61 -4.24 -39.85
N ALA A 283 -9.31 -5.06 -39.02
CA ALA A 283 -10.75 -4.93 -38.88
C ALA A 283 -11.15 -3.54 -38.33
N ARG A 284 -10.38 -3.02 -37.40
CA ARG A 284 -10.58 -1.66 -36.83
C ARG A 284 -10.29 -0.54 -37.85
N GLU A 285 -9.23 -0.72 -38.63
CA GLU A 285 -8.84 0.20 -39.70
C GLU A 285 -9.93 0.29 -40.79
N ALA A 286 -10.49 -0.86 -41.19
CA ALA A 286 -11.60 -0.91 -42.14
C ALA A 286 -12.84 -0.16 -41.63
N LEU A 287 -13.21 -0.34 -40.35
CA LEU A 287 -14.32 0.41 -39.73
C LEU A 287 -14.03 1.92 -39.69
N ARG A 288 -12.79 2.31 -39.32
CA ARG A 288 -12.36 3.71 -39.33
C ARG A 288 -12.42 4.34 -40.72
N ALA A 289 -12.09 3.60 -41.77
CA ALA A 289 -12.14 4.07 -43.15
C ALA A 289 -13.58 4.36 -43.64
N MET A 290 -14.59 3.75 -43.02
CA MET A 290 -16.02 4.01 -43.30
C MET A 290 -16.55 5.25 -42.59
N GLU A 291 -15.80 5.85 -41.66
CA GLU A 291 -16.18 7.08 -40.98
C GLU A 291 -16.06 8.27 -41.96
N PRO A 292 -16.98 9.27 -41.89
CA PRO A 292 -16.89 10.48 -42.72
C PRO A 292 -15.55 11.18 -42.55
N SER A 293 -15.00 11.68 -43.68
CA SER A 293 -13.73 12.44 -43.68
C SER A 293 -13.73 13.54 -42.63
N GLY A 294 -12.67 13.58 -41.81
CA GLY A 294 -12.49 14.54 -40.71
C GLY A 294 -13.08 14.12 -39.34
N ARG A 295 -13.77 12.96 -39.25
CA ARG A 295 -14.28 12.40 -38.00
C ARG A 295 -13.52 11.15 -37.53
N ALA A 296 -12.56 10.66 -38.31
CA ALA A 296 -11.81 9.47 -37.97
C ALA A 296 -11.06 9.63 -36.65
N SER A 297 -11.43 8.82 -35.68
CA SER A 297 -10.82 8.86 -34.34
C SER A 297 -9.33 8.54 -34.38
N PRO A 298 -8.46 9.24 -33.60
CA PRO A 298 -7.06 8.88 -33.45
C PRO A 298 -6.88 7.59 -32.62
N TRP A 299 -7.92 7.12 -31.94
CA TRP A 299 -7.89 5.94 -31.06
C TRP A 299 -8.25 4.68 -31.82
N VAL A 300 -7.61 3.55 -31.46
CA VAL A 300 -7.92 2.25 -32.07
C VAL A 300 -9.27 1.72 -31.59
N PHE A 301 -9.60 1.96 -30.32
CA PHE A 301 -10.84 1.52 -29.68
C PHE A 301 -11.60 2.73 -29.10
N PRO A 302 -12.17 3.61 -29.94
CA PRO A 302 -12.90 4.77 -29.44
C PRO A 302 -14.23 4.34 -28.83
N ASN A 303 -14.67 5.05 -27.79
CA ASN A 303 -16.03 4.94 -27.29
C ASN A 303 -16.98 5.58 -28.31
N PRO A 304 -17.93 4.83 -28.89
CA PRO A 304 -18.82 5.37 -29.94
C PRO A 304 -19.64 6.58 -29.50
N ALA A 305 -19.95 6.70 -28.20
CA ALA A 305 -20.75 7.81 -27.70
C ALA A 305 -19.95 9.11 -27.56
N THR A 306 -18.62 9.04 -27.37
CA THR A 306 -17.81 10.23 -27.06
C THR A 306 -16.67 10.49 -28.04
N GLY A 307 -16.33 9.51 -28.90
CA GLY A 307 -15.14 9.55 -29.77
C GLY A 307 -13.79 9.50 -29.00
N LYS A 308 -13.83 9.41 -27.68
CA LYS A 308 -12.65 9.37 -26.78
C LYS A 308 -12.34 7.94 -26.34
N PRO A 309 -11.20 7.68 -25.70
CA PRO A 309 -10.93 6.37 -25.06
C PRO A 309 -12.01 6.00 -24.07
N TYR A 310 -12.22 4.71 -23.89
CA TYR A 310 -13.02 4.22 -22.76
C TYR A 310 -12.31 4.54 -21.46
N VAL A 311 -13.01 5.16 -20.52
CA VAL A 311 -12.53 5.33 -19.14
C VAL A 311 -12.55 3.99 -18.42
N GLU A 312 -13.65 3.22 -18.62
CA GLU A 312 -13.84 1.92 -17.98
C GLU A 312 -14.74 1.02 -18.83
N ILE A 313 -14.45 -0.27 -18.82
CA ILE A 313 -15.25 -1.30 -19.51
C ILE A 313 -15.84 -2.35 -18.54
N PHE A 314 -15.75 -2.09 -17.23
CA PHE A 314 -16.05 -3.07 -16.19
C PHE A 314 -17.47 -3.65 -16.30
N ASN A 315 -18.48 -2.82 -16.52
CA ASN A 315 -19.87 -3.28 -16.55
C ASN A 315 -20.11 -4.24 -17.72
N ALA A 316 -19.68 -3.87 -18.94
CA ALA A 316 -19.79 -4.71 -20.12
C ALA A 316 -18.97 -6.03 -19.94
N TRP A 317 -17.74 -5.92 -19.42
CA TRP A 317 -16.91 -7.07 -19.11
C TRP A 317 -17.56 -8.00 -18.08
N ASN A 318 -18.09 -7.43 -16.98
CA ASN A 318 -18.74 -8.20 -15.92
C ASN A 318 -19.94 -8.97 -16.42
N THR A 319 -20.74 -8.38 -17.32
CA THR A 319 -21.87 -9.06 -17.97
C THR A 319 -21.38 -10.21 -18.85
N ALA A 320 -20.41 -9.96 -19.75
CA ALA A 320 -19.89 -10.97 -20.67
C ALA A 320 -19.23 -12.17 -19.93
N ARG A 321 -18.36 -11.91 -18.93
CA ARG A 321 -17.70 -12.97 -18.19
C ARG A 321 -18.67 -13.83 -17.39
N ARG A 322 -19.71 -13.24 -16.78
CA ARG A 322 -20.77 -13.98 -16.08
C ARG A 322 -21.59 -14.83 -17.04
N LYS A 323 -21.91 -14.31 -18.22
CA LYS A 323 -22.62 -15.07 -19.27
C LYS A 323 -21.77 -16.26 -19.77
N ALA A 324 -20.46 -16.09 -19.83
CA ALA A 324 -19.52 -17.16 -20.16
C ALA A 324 -19.35 -18.21 -19.04
N GLY A 325 -19.98 -18.04 -17.88
CA GLY A 325 -19.78 -18.89 -16.70
C GLY A 325 -18.44 -18.71 -16.02
N LEU A 326 -17.84 -17.49 -16.09
CA LEU A 326 -16.52 -17.15 -15.57
C LEU A 326 -16.57 -15.98 -14.55
N PRO A 327 -17.38 -16.08 -13.48
CA PRO A 327 -17.63 -14.95 -12.57
C PRO A 327 -16.37 -14.45 -11.87
N ASP A 328 -15.35 -15.30 -11.70
CA ASP A 328 -14.11 -14.98 -10.99
C ASP A 328 -13.01 -14.44 -11.92
N LEU A 329 -13.20 -14.48 -13.23
CA LEU A 329 -12.23 -14.02 -14.20
C LEU A 329 -12.14 -12.49 -14.21
N ARG A 330 -10.99 -11.94 -13.86
CA ARG A 330 -10.74 -10.50 -13.90
C ARG A 330 -10.18 -10.10 -15.27
N ILE A 331 -10.39 -8.87 -15.68
CA ILE A 331 -9.81 -8.35 -16.94
C ILE A 331 -8.27 -8.46 -16.96
N HIS A 332 -7.60 -8.37 -15.81
CA HIS A 332 -6.16 -8.54 -15.71
C HIS A 332 -5.70 -10.00 -15.88
N ASP A 333 -6.59 -10.96 -15.65
CA ASP A 333 -6.29 -12.39 -15.82
C ASP A 333 -6.15 -12.77 -17.30
N LEU A 334 -6.63 -11.92 -18.24
CA LEU A 334 -6.34 -12.08 -19.67
C LEU A 334 -4.85 -11.93 -19.95
N ARG A 335 -4.18 -11.01 -19.30
CA ARG A 335 -2.72 -10.88 -19.39
C ARG A 335 -1.99 -12.03 -18.71
N HIS A 336 -2.55 -12.57 -17.63
CA HIS A 336 -2.04 -13.82 -17.02
C HIS A 336 -2.20 -15.00 -17.97
N SER A 337 -3.34 -15.09 -18.67
CA SER A 337 -3.59 -16.12 -19.68
C SER A 337 -2.60 -16.05 -20.84
N PHE A 338 -2.32 -14.84 -21.37
CA PHE A 338 -1.28 -14.63 -22.38
C PHE A 338 0.09 -15.10 -21.90
N ALA A 339 0.50 -14.69 -20.69
CA ALA A 339 1.80 -15.10 -20.14
C ALA A 339 1.88 -16.62 -19.94
N SER A 340 0.82 -17.23 -19.40
CA SER A 340 0.76 -18.67 -19.16
C SER A 340 0.79 -19.47 -20.46
N SER A 341 0.10 -19.00 -21.52
CA SER A 341 0.13 -19.67 -22.83
C SER A 341 1.52 -19.66 -23.45
N LEU A 342 2.25 -18.54 -23.33
CA LEU A 342 3.63 -18.45 -23.81
C LEU A 342 4.56 -19.39 -23.05
N VAL A 343 4.47 -19.40 -21.70
CA VAL A 343 5.31 -20.28 -20.88
C VAL A 343 5.01 -21.74 -21.13
N ASN A 344 3.73 -22.13 -21.22
CA ASN A 344 3.32 -23.49 -21.59
C ASN A 344 3.77 -23.87 -23.02
N GLY A 345 3.76 -22.91 -23.95
CA GLY A 345 4.29 -23.08 -25.30
C GLY A 345 5.83 -23.08 -25.38
N GLY A 346 6.52 -22.99 -24.25
CA GLY A 346 7.98 -23.11 -24.18
C GLY A 346 8.76 -21.79 -24.32
N THR A 347 8.12 -20.63 -24.35
CA THR A 347 8.82 -19.34 -24.40
C THR A 347 9.64 -19.09 -23.12
N PRO A 348 10.91 -18.68 -23.20
CA PRO A 348 11.74 -18.35 -22.04
C PRO A 348 11.10 -17.24 -21.18
N LEU A 349 11.19 -17.37 -19.84
CA LEU A 349 10.64 -16.38 -18.92
C LEU A 349 11.18 -14.96 -19.16
N TYR A 350 12.41 -14.83 -19.62
CA TYR A 350 13.00 -13.54 -19.98
C TYR A 350 12.30 -12.89 -21.17
N GLU A 351 11.95 -13.65 -22.19
CA GLU A 351 11.19 -13.14 -23.34
C GLU A 351 9.77 -12.76 -22.92
N VAL A 352 9.11 -13.59 -22.11
CA VAL A 352 7.80 -13.28 -21.53
C VAL A 352 7.87 -12.00 -20.70
N GLN A 353 8.93 -11.79 -19.90
CA GLN A 353 9.16 -10.56 -19.17
C GLN A 353 9.21 -9.34 -20.10
N LYS A 354 9.96 -9.45 -21.21
CA LYS A 354 10.09 -8.37 -22.20
C LYS A 354 8.76 -8.05 -22.87
N LEU A 355 8.03 -9.07 -23.34
CA LEU A 355 6.72 -8.91 -23.97
C LEU A 355 5.71 -8.24 -23.03
N LEU A 356 5.70 -8.65 -21.78
CA LEU A 356 4.85 -8.05 -20.76
C LEU A 356 5.34 -6.66 -20.31
N GLY A 357 6.60 -6.32 -20.47
CA GLY A 357 7.21 -5.09 -19.97
C GLY A 357 7.22 -5.04 -18.44
N HIS A 358 7.61 -6.14 -17.80
CA HIS A 358 7.88 -6.17 -16.38
C HIS A 358 9.28 -5.62 -16.10
N SER A 359 9.37 -4.63 -15.22
CA SER A 359 10.64 -4.03 -14.81
C SER A 359 11.53 -4.99 -14.01
N SER A 360 10.95 -6.00 -13.38
CA SER A 360 11.64 -7.02 -12.59
C SER A 360 11.23 -8.43 -13.02
N ILE A 361 12.21 -9.31 -13.15
CA ILE A 361 11.98 -10.74 -13.45
C ILE A 361 11.12 -11.41 -12.38
N ARG A 362 11.24 -11.00 -11.11
CA ARG A 362 10.42 -11.52 -9.99
C ARG A 362 8.91 -11.47 -10.26
N THR A 363 8.46 -10.49 -11.04
CA THR A 363 7.05 -10.40 -11.43
C THR A 363 6.65 -11.52 -12.40
N THR A 364 7.60 -12.01 -13.21
CA THR A 364 7.38 -13.06 -14.21
C THR A 364 7.64 -14.46 -13.64
N GLU A 365 8.46 -14.58 -12.60
CA GLU A 365 8.76 -15.84 -11.89
C GLU A 365 7.51 -16.56 -11.37
N ARG A 366 6.41 -15.84 -11.17
CA ARG A 366 5.11 -16.44 -10.83
C ARG A 366 4.61 -17.47 -11.83
N TYR A 367 5.10 -17.44 -13.09
CA TYR A 367 4.75 -18.37 -14.14
C TYR A 367 5.74 -19.54 -14.27
N ALA A 368 6.85 -19.54 -13.52
CA ALA A 368 7.91 -20.55 -13.63
C ALA A 368 7.41 -21.98 -13.36
N HIS A 369 6.44 -22.11 -12.46
CA HIS A 369 5.85 -23.41 -12.10
C HIS A 369 5.00 -24.05 -13.22
N LEU A 370 4.69 -23.30 -14.29
CA LEU A 370 3.90 -23.80 -15.43
C LEU A 370 4.71 -24.57 -16.48
N ALA A 371 6.04 -24.65 -16.34
CA ALA A 371 6.92 -25.30 -17.31
C ALA A 371 7.75 -26.48 -16.74
N PRO A 372 7.17 -27.44 -15.98
CA PRO A 372 7.94 -28.55 -15.41
C PRO A 372 8.52 -29.49 -16.50
N GLU A 373 7.81 -29.72 -17.60
CA GLU A 373 8.24 -30.58 -18.71
C GLU A 373 9.50 -30.02 -19.42
N ARG A 374 9.73 -28.74 -19.36
CA ARG A 374 10.89 -28.09 -19.94
C ARG A 374 12.19 -28.42 -19.21
N LEU A 375 12.12 -28.66 -17.92
CA LEU A 375 13.28 -29.09 -17.13
C LEU A 375 13.74 -30.46 -17.58
N LEU A 376 12.82 -31.39 -17.86
CA LEU A 376 13.13 -32.68 -18.44
C LEU A 376 13.71 -32.56 -19.87
N GLY A 377 13.18 -31.64 -20.69
CA GLY A 377 13.72 -31.34 -22.01
C GLY A 377 15.14 -30.80 -21.93
N SER A 378 15.43 -29.92 -20.98
CA SER A 378 16.80 -29.42 -20.77
C SER A 378 17.76 -30.49 -20.28
N MET A 379 17.32 -31.46 -19.48
CA MET A 379 18.15 -32.60 -19.07
C MET A 379 18.51 -33.50 -20.25
N ARG A 380 17.61 -33.67 -21.23
CA ARG A 380 17.91 -34.41 -22.47
C ARG A 380 19.01 -33.75 -23.30
N ILE A 381 19.13 -32.41 -23.27
CA ILE A 381 20.24 -31.70 -23.92
C ILE A 381 21.57 -32.07 -23.24
N SER A 382 21.58 -32.14 -21.92
CA SER A 382 22.75 -32.60 -21.16
C SER A 382 23.09 -34.07 -21.48
N ASP A 383 22.08 -34.94 -21.52
CA ASP A 383 22.27 -36.33 -21.88
C ASP A 383 22.82 -36.50 -23.33
N ALA A 384 22.39 -35.64 -24.24
CA ALA A 384 22.90 -35.64 -25.62
C ALA A 384 24.34 -35.10 -25.71
N ALA A 385 24.69 -34.11 -24.88
CA ALA A 385 26.01 -33.50 -24.87
C ALA A 385 27.08 -34.38 -24.17
N PHE A 386 26.72 -35.05 -23.09
CA PHE A 386 27.65 -35.79 -22.24
C PHE A 386 27.48 -37.32 -22.26
N GLY A 387 26.48 -37.82 -22.97
CA GLY A 387 26.15 -39.24 -23.04
C GLY A 387 25.37 -39.72 -21.81
N LYS A 388 24.72 -40.89 -21.96
CA LYS A 388 24.09 -41.54 -20.81
C LYS A 388 25.18 -42.05 -19.87
N VAL A 389 25.24 -41.56 -18.67
CA VAL A 389 26.08 -42.14 -17.60
C VAL A 389 25.63 -43.59 -17.43
N ALA A 390 26.52 -44.56 -17.73
CA ALA A 390 26.20 -45.95 -17.52
C ALA A 390 25.80 -46.17 -16.08
N ALA A 391 24.65 -46.84 -15.87
CA ALA A 391 24.26 -47.25 -14.54
C ALA A 391 25.44 -48.00 -13.90
N PRO A 392 25.77 -47.73 -12.61
CA PRO A 392 26.84 -48.49 -11.96
C PRO A 392 26.51 -49.97 -12.13
N ARG A 393 27.45 -50.74 -12.68
CA ARG A 393 27.34 -52.19 -12.73
C ARG A 393 26.95 -52.63 -11.34
N ALA A 394 25.79 -53.29 -11.18
CA ALA A 394 25.44 -53.95 -9.96
C ALA A 394 26.62 -54.81 -9.56
N ALA A 395 27.34 -54.41 -8.52
CA ALA A 395 28.40 -55.21 -7.95
C ALA A 395 27.74 -56.55 -7.60
N ALA A 396 28.27 -57.58 -8.17
CA ALA A 396 27.75 -58.93 -8.12
C ALA A 396 27.36 -59.25 -6.68
N ALA A 397 26.08 -59.56 -6.48
CA ALA A 397 25.56 -60.28 -5.33
C ALA A 397 26.07 -61.73 -5.42
N GLN A 398 27.37 -61.94 -5.28
CA GLN A 398 28.06 -63.23 -5.27
C GLN A 398 29.21 -63.17 -4.30
N GLN A 399 28.92 -62.93 -3.03
CA GLN A 399 29.88 -63.25 -1.91
C GLN A 399 29.14 -63.22 -0.55
N LEU A 400 28.03 -63.90 -0.44
CA LEU A 400 27.38 -64.10 0.86
C LEU A 400 26.86 -65.56 1.02
N GLU A 401 27.56 -66.52 0.35
CA GLU A 401 27.36 -67.98 0.61
C GLU A 401 28.67 -68.64 0.97
N LEU A 402 29.45 -68.11 1.85
CA LEU A 402 30.64 -68.81 2.37
C LEU A 402 30.89 -68.54 3.87
N PHE A 403 29.83 -68.44 4.65
CA PHE A 403 29.88 -68.58 6.10
C PHE A 403 28.49 -69.00 6.62
N THR A 404 28.16 -70.22 6.38
CA THR A 404 27.31 -71.10 7.23
C THR A 404 28.06 -72.34 7.57
#